data_044b6b3f1f366a61e942844154a3c59d
#
_entry.id   044b6b3f1f366a61e942844154a3c59d
#
_cell.length_a   1.000
_cell.length_b   1.000
_cell.length_c   1.000
_cell.angle_alpha   90.00
_cell.angle_beta   90.00
_cell.angle_gamma   90.00
#
_symmetry.space_group_name_H-M   'P 1'
#
loop_
_entity.id
_entity.type
_entity.pdbx_description
1 polymer ?
#
loop_
_entity_poly.entity_id
_entity_poly.type
_entity_poly.pdbx_seq_one_letter_code
_entity_poly.pdbx_strand_id
1 'polypeptide(L)'
;MSIFSKVLVYTLVLALIAAIGLWVMGGSQNESEGSVEIKASPEEVFKVLIEPAQRQKWLWNVTNVEMKSRPPIAPNSTYLSQHLEKGKTFETNDQVLQMVPPEWLSIRMGSVSSNLVTMFKLAPAGSQTSLKYKVSQTPTNLFRLLAPLRKVDLQGRVDEELIRIKRLVEQSNQAGENQPPAVEPGEENPAEAQPPLKGSES
;
A
#
# COMPACT_ATOMS: atom_id res chain seq x y z
N MET A 1 -24.47 -54.62 7.63
CA MET A 1 -23.71 -53.42 8.03
C MET A 1 -23.83 -53.30 9.54
N SER A 2 -22.73 -53.35 10.29
CA SER A 2 -22.74 -53.25 11.74
C SER A 2 -23.19 -51.86 12.19
N ILE A 3 -23.74 -51.74 13.41
CA ILE A 3 -24.14 -50.45 13.98
C ILE A 3 -22.97 -49.45 13.93
N PHE A 4 -21.75 -49.94 14.20
CA PHE A 4 -20.53 -49.15 14.15
C PHE A 4 -20.27 -48.55 12.75
N SER A 5 -20.49 -49.29 11.68
CA SER A 5 -20.34 -48.82 10.29
C SER A 5 -21.38 -47.76 9.92
N LYS A 6 -22.62 -47.87 10.43
CA LYS A 6 -23.66 -46.84 10.22
C LYS A 6 -23.29 -45.54 10.95
N VAL A 7 -22.87 -45.60 12.22
CA VAL A 7 -22.43 -44.42 12.98
C VAL A 7 -21.26 -43.74 12.29
N LEU A 8 -20.27 -44.51 11.82
CA LEU A 8 -19.12 -43.96 11.09
C LEU A 8 -19.57 -43.18 9.82
N VAL A 9 -20.47 -43.77 9.03
CA VAL A 9 -20.99 -43.13 7.83
C VAL A 9 -21.73 -41.83 8.13
N TYR A 10 -22.60 -41.82 9.16
CA TYR A 10 -23.32 -40.60 9.54
C TYR A 10 -22.39 -39.50 10.04
N THR A 11 -21.35 -39.82 10.82
CA THR A 11 -20.38 -38.82 11.28
C THR A 11 -19.58 -38.23 10.10
N LEU A 12 -19.18 -39.05 9.13
CA LEU A 12 -18.49 -38.56 7.92
C LEU A 12 -19.40 -37.65 7.06
N VAL A 13 -20.69 -38.02 6.91
CA VAL A 13 -21.64 -37.20 6.17
C VAL A 13 -21.84 -35.85 6.86
N LEU A 14 -22.01 -35.82 8.19
CA LEU A 14 -22.15 -34.60 8.96
C LEU A 14 -20.89 -33.70 8.86
N ALA A 15 -19.71 -34.32 8.96
CA ALA A 15 -18.45 -33.60 8.78
C ALA A 15 -18.30 -32.99 7.39
N LEU A 16 -18.73 -33.71 6.35
CA LEU A 16 -18.71 -33.21 4.98
C LEU A 16 -19.68 -32.02 4.80
N ILE A 17 -20.90 -32.12 5.34
CA ILE A 17 -21.89 -31.03 5.31
C ILE A 17 -21.34 -29.80 6.03
N ALA A 18 -20.74 -29.98 7.20
CA ALA A 18 -20.13 -28.89 7.95
C ALA A 18 -18.98 -28.24 7.17
N ALA A 19 -18.12 -29.05 6.53
CA ALA A 19 -17.02 -28.54 5.69
C ALA A 19 -17.54 -27.73 4.49
N ILE A 20 -18.58 -28.21 3.83
CA ILE A 20 -19.22 -27.48 2.72
C ILE A 20 -19.83 -26.18 3.21
N GLY A 21 -20.50 -26.17 4.37
CA GLY A 21 -21.04 -24.96 4.99
C GLY A 21 -19.97 -23.92 5.29
N LEU A 22 -18.87 -24.35 5.91
CA LEU A 22 -17.72 -23.47 6.17
C LEU A 22 -17.07 -22.95 4.88
N TRP A 23 -16.98 -23.79 3.86
CA TRP A 23 -16.43 -23.38 2.56
C TRP A 23 -17.27 -22.27 1.91
N VAL A 24 -18.60 -22.40 1.93
CA VAL A 24 -19.52 -21.40 1.36
C VAL A 24 -19.44 -20.10 2.15
N MET A 25 -19.52 -20.17 3.48
CA MET A 25 -19.42 -18.99 4.36
C MET A 25 -18.05 -18.29 4.27
N GLY A 26 -16.97 -19.05 4.17
CA GLY A 26 -15.62 -18.53 4.07
C GLY A 26 -15.27 -17.90 2.73
N GLY A 27 -16.13 -18.06 1.72
CA GLY A 27 -16.01 -17.42 0.42
C GLY A 27 -16.50 -15.97 0.40
N SER A 28 -17.15 -15.51 1.46
CA SER A 28 -17.63 -14.14 1.56
C SER A 28 -16.46 -13.14 1.58
N GLN A 29 -16.71 -12.03 0.91
CA GLN A 29 -15.77 -10.92 0.84
C GLN A 29 -15.92 -10.06 2.11
N ASN A 30 -14.82 -9.82 2.81
CA ASN A 30 -14.79 -8.88 3.91
C ASN A 30 -14.33 -7.52 3.37
N GLU A 31 -15.09 -6.48 3.69
CA GLU A 31 -14.80 -5.13 3.24
C GLU A 31 -14.70 -4.18 4.42
N SER A 32 -13.83 -3.17 4.28
CA SER A 32 -13.73 -2.03 5.18
C SER A 32 -13.38 -0.80 4.39
N GLU A 33 -13.88 0.35 4.82
CA GLU A 33 -13.59 1.62 4.18
C GLU A 33 -13.42 2.74 5.21
N GLY A 34 -12.69 3.76 4.81
CA GLY A 34 -12.47 4.95 5.60
C GLY A 34 -12.17 6.15 4.71
N SER A 35 -12.16 7.33 5.31
CA SER A 35 -11.79 8.55 4.60
C SER A 35 -11.07 9.52 5.52
N VAL A 36 -10.18 10.35 4.94
CA VAL A 36 -9.45 11.38 5.67
C VAL A 36 -9.21 12.59 4.77
N GLU A 37 -9.19 13.78 5.36
CA GLU A 37 -8.76 15.01 4.70
C GLU A 37 -7.28 15.25 4.99
N ILE A 38 -6.51 15.53 3.93
CA ILE A 38 -5.05 15.69 3.96
C ILE A 38 -4.71 17.09 3.44
N LYS A 39 -3.90 17.85 4.16
CA LYS A 39 -3.43 19.19 3.77
C LYS A 39 -2.32 19.09 2.71
N ALA A 40 -2.72 18.75 1.50
CA ALA A 40 -1.84 18.57 0.34
C ALA A 40 -2.67 18.53 -0.94
N SER A 41 -2.01 18.69 -2.08
CA SER A 41 -2.63 18.49 -3.40
C SER A 41 -2.90 17.00 -3.67
N PRO A 42 -3.86 16.66 -4.54
CA PRO A 42 -4.08 15.27 -4.95
C PRO A 42 -2.84 14.60 -5.54
N GLU A 43 -2.00 15.33 -6.26
CA GLU A 43 -0.76 14.86 -6.87
C GLU A 43 0.26 14.42 -5.82
N GLU A 44 0.43 15.20 -4.75
CA GLU A 44 1.34 14.88 -3.65
C GLU A 44 0.88 13.65 -2.89
N VAL A 45 -0.41 13.55 -2.58
CA VAL A 45 -1.00 12.37 -1.94
C VAL A 45 -0.83 11.15 -2.83
N PHE A 46 -1.13 11.27 -4.13
CA PHE A 46 -1.02 10.17 -5.08
C PHE A 46 0.40 9.64 -5.19
N LYS A 47 1.39 10.52 -5.20
CA LYS A 47 2.81 10.16 -5.21
C LYS A 47 3.19 9.27 -4.02
N VAL A 48 2.72 9.61 -2.81
CA VAL A 48 2.95 8.80 -1.60
C VAL A 48 2.31 7.40 -1.72
N LEU A 49 1.17 7.29 -2.41
CA LEU A 49 0.48 6.01 -2.58
C LEU A 49 1.22 5.06 -3.52
N ILE A 50 1.92 5.58 -4.55
CA ILE A 50 2.52 4.74 -5.58
C ILE A 50 4.02 4.49 -5.41
N GLU A 51 4.79 5.42 -4.83
CA GLU A 51 6.23 5.28 -4.67
C GLU A 51 6.62 4.15 -3.70
N PRO A 52 7.49 3.19 -4.09
CA PRO A 52 7.85 2.05 -3.25
C PRO A 52 8.40 2.45 -1.87
N ALA A 53 9.29 3.44 -1.82
CA ALA A 53 9.88 3.94 -0.58
C ALA A 53 8.86 4.59 0.37
N GLN A 54 7.80 5.19 -0.18
CA GLN A 54 6.71 5.75 0.62
C GLN A 54 5.72 4.67 1.03
N ARG A 55 5.39 3.74 0.13
CA ARG A 55 4.51 2.59 0.41
C ARG A 55 4.98 1.80 1.62
N GLN A 56 6.27 1.55 1.74
CA GLN A 56 6.87 0.87 2.89
C GLN A 56 6.54 1.55 4.23
N LYS A 57 6.36 2.86 4.26
CA LYS A 57 6.15 3.63 5.50
C LYS A 57 4.69 3.62 5.97
N TRP A 58 3.72 3.50 5.07
CA TRP A 58 2.31 3.56 5.43
C TRP A 58 1.60 2.21 5.40
N LEU A 59 2.03 1.26 4.59
CA LEU A 59 1.44 -0.08 4.56
C LEU A 59 1.61 -0.79 5.91
N TRP A 60 0.56 -1.46 6.32
CA TRP A 60 0.53 -2.18 7.59
C TRP A 60 1.51 -3.37 7.58
N ASN A 61 2.35 -3.45 8.61
CA ASN A 61 3.33 -4.54 8.82
C ASN A 61 4.29 -4.81 7.65
N VAL A 62 4.52 -3.83 6.78
CA VAL A 62 5.47 -3.95 5.67
C VAL A 62 6.86 -3.51 6.12
N THR A 63 7.85 -4.33 5.82
CA THR A 63 9.27 -4.08 6.13
C THR A 63 10.07 -3.67 4.90
N ASN A 64 9.64 -4.11 3.72
CA ASN A 64 10.28 -3.75 2.45
C ASN A 64 9.26 -3.76 1.30
N VAL A 65 9.44 -2.85 0.35
CA VAL A 65 8.68 -2.81 -0.92
C VAL A 65 9.68 -2.63 -2.06
N GLU A 66 9.71 -3.59 -2.97
CA GLU A 66 10.57 -3.57 -4.14
C GLU A 66 9.70 -3.55 -5.41
N MET A 67 9.98 -2.60 -6.32
CA MET A 67 9.34 -2.57 -7.62
C MET A 67 9.96 -3.63 -8.53
N LYS A 68 9.16 -4.52 -9.09
CA LYS A 68 9.60 -5.56 -10.01
C LYS A 68 9.41 -5.17 -11.47
N SER A 69 8.49 -4.27 -11.77
CA SER A 69 8.29 -3.73 -13.11
C SER A 69 9.24 -2.58 -13.40
N ARG A 70 9.51 -2.34 -14.69
CA ARG A 70 10.28 -1.17 -15.14
C ARG A 70 9.44 0.10 -14.99
N PRO A 71 10.04 1.24 -14.58
CA PRO A 71 9.37 2.54 -14.62
C PRO A 71 8.96 2.93 -16.06
N PRO A 72 7.89 3.76 -16.25
CA PRO A 72 7.04 4.36 -15.22
C PRO A 72 6.02 3.38 -14.62
N ILE A 73 5.49 3.70 -13.42
CA ILE A 73 4.41 2.95 -12.80
C ILE A 73 3.13 3.12 -13.63
N ALA A 74 2.50 2.01 -14.00
CA ALA A 74 1.33 1.96 -14.86
C ALA A 74 0.42 0.78 -14.44
N PRO A 75 -0.78 0.64 -14.99
CA PRO A 75 -1.55 -0.60 -14.84
C PRO A 75 -0.72 -1.83 -15.21
N ASN A 76 -0.86 -2.90 -14.43
CA ASN A 76 -0.05 -4.12 -14.44
C ASN A 76 1.39 -4.00 -13.87
N SER A 77 1.82 -2.83 -13.41
CA SER A 77 3.07 -2.74 -12.63
C SER A 77 2.98 -3.59 -11.37
N THR A 78 4.09 -4.23 -11.01
CA THR A 78 4.17 -5.18 -9.91
C THR A 78 5.20 -4.77 -8.87
N TYR A 79 4.88 -5.04 -7.61
CA TYR A 79 5.77 -4.88 -6.47
C TYR A 79 5.88 -6.22 -5.71
N LEU A 80 7.01 -6.43 -5.07
CA LEU A 80 7.19 -7.45 -4.05
C LEU A 80 7.21 -6.76 -2.69
N SER A 81 6.24 -7.05 -1.85
CA SER A 81 6.14 -6.48 -0.50
C SER A 81 6.44 -7.56 0.53
N GLN A 82 7.38 -7.27 1.45
CA GLN A 82 7.69 -8.14 2.57
C GLN A 82 6.96 -7.66 3.82
N HIS A 83 6.27 -8.58 4.46
CA HIS A 83 5.47 -8.31 5.66
C HIS A 83 6.04 -9.06 6.85
N LEU A 84 5.96 -8.44 8.04
CA LEU A 84 6.30 -9.08 9.31
C LEU A 84 5.04 -9.19 10.19
N GLU A 85 4.55 -10.40 10.41
CA GLU A 85 3.41 -10.65 11.29
C GLU A 85 3.76 -11.72 12.33
N LYS A 86 3.58 -11.40 13.60
CA LYS A 86 3.85 -12.34 14.73
C LYS A 86 5.23 -13.01 14.65
N GLY A 87 6.25 -12.25 14.25
CA GLY A 87 7.63 -12.74 14.13
C GLY A 87 7.90 -13.62 12.89
N LYS A 88 6.95 -13.75 11.98
CA LYS A 88 7.12 -14.48 10.71
C LYS A 88 7.09 -13.50 9.54
N THR A 89 8.05 -13.67 8.65
CA THR A 89 8.08 -12.91 7.38
C THR A 89 7.35 -13.67 6.30
N PHE A 90 6.52 -12.97 5.52
CA PHE A 90 5.90 -13.50 4.30
C PHE A 90 5.91 -12.43 3.21
N GLU A 91 5.75 -12.86 1.97
CA GLU A 91 5.78 -11.98 0.81
C GLU A 91 4.41 -11.92 0.13
N THR A 92 4.10 -10.74 -0.43
CA THR A 92 2.96 -10.54 -1.31
C THR A 92 3.45 -10.02 -2.66
N ASN A 93 2.81 -10.52 -3.73
CA ASN A 93 2.95 -9.95 -5.05
C ASN A 93 1.82 -8.95 -5.25
N ASP A 94 2.18 -7.68 -5.26
CA ASP A 94 1.22 -6.59 -5.44
C ASP A 94 1.19 -6.20 -6.91
N GLN A 95 -0.01 -5.99 -7.46
CA GLN A 95 -0.23 -5.59 -8.85
C GLN A 95 -1.13 -4.37 -8.91
N VAL A 96 -0.70 -3.35 -9.63
CA VAL A 96 -1.57 -2.21 -9.98
C VAL A 96 -2.62 -2.71 -10.95
N LEU A 97 -3.88 -2.70 -10.53
CA LEU A 97 -5.00 -3.12 -11.38
C LEU A 97 -5.46 -1.98 -12.27
N GLN A 98 -5.62 -0.81 -11.68
CA GLN A 98 -6.11 0.38 -12.36
C GLN A 98 -5.48 1.63 -11.75
N MET A 99 -5.19 2.62 -12.59
CA MET A 99 -4.59 3.87 -12.18
C MET A 99 -5.06 5.00 -13.09
N VAL A 100 -5.60 6.06 -12.49
CA VAL A 100 -5.98 7.33 -13.14
C VAL A 100 -5.44 8.45 -12.26
N PRO A 101 -4.19 8.89 -12.48
CA PRO A 101 -3.59 9.94 -11.67
C PRO A 101 -4.29 11.28 -11.87
N PRO A 102 -4.47 12.09 -10.82
CA PRO A 102 -4.22 11.78 -9.42
C PRO A 102 -5.46 11.25 -8.67
N GLU A 103 -6.52 10.80 -9.38
CA GLU A 103 -7.86 10.60 -8.83
C GLU A 103 -8.13 9.18 -8.31
N TRP A 104 -7.52 8.18 -8.96
CA TRP A 104 -7.87 6.78 -8.69
C TRP A 104 -6.67 5.84 -8.75
N LEU A 105 -6.61 4.93 -7.77
CA LEU A 105 -5.63 3.85 -7.72
C LEU A 105 -6.29 2.59 -7.17
N SER A 106 -6.09 1.46 -7.83
CA SER A 106 -6.49 0.14 -7.34
C SER A 106 -5.32 -0.83 -7.44
N ILE A 107 -5.03 -1.52 -6.33
CA ILE A 107 -3.91 -2.46 -6.21
C ILE A 107 -4.43 -3.77 -5.62
N ARG A 108 -4.03 -4.89 -6.23
CA ARG A 108 -4.21 -6.22 -5.67
C ARG A 108 -2.95 -6.64 -4.94
N MET A 109 -3.09 -7.11 -3.73
CA MET A 109 -2.03 -7.69 -2.92
C MET A 109 -2.36 -9.17 -2.74
N GLY A 110 -1.60 -10.03 -3.43
CA GLY A 110 -1.81 -11.48 -3.45
C GLY A 110 -0.91 -12.20 -2.46
N SER A 111 -1.49 -13.00 -1.58
CA SER A 111 -0.77 -13.96 -0.73
C SER A 111 -1.31 -15.37 -0.91
N VAL A 112 -0.65 -16.35 -0.32
CA VAL A 112 -1.10 -17.76 -0.33
C VAL A 112 -2.48 -17.90 0.34
N SER A 113 -2.78 -17.09 1.35
CA SER A 113 -3.98 -17.22 2.19
C SER A 113 -5.15 -16.35 1.76
N SER A 114 -4.91 -15.24 1.06
CA SER A 114 -5.95 -14.30 0.67
C SER A 114 -5.53 -13.39 -0.47
N ASN A 115 -6.50 -12.92 -1.23
CA ASN A 115 -6.38 -11.77 -2.12
C ASN A 115 -6.96 -10.55 -1.43
N LEU A 116 -6.17 -9.48 -1.37
CA LEU A 116 -6.57 -8.18 -0.86
C LEU A 116 -6.61 -7.21 -2.03
N VAL A 117 -7.72 -6.52 -2.23
CA VAL A 117 -7.83 -5.44 -3.21
C VAL A 117 -8.02 -4.14 -2.45
N THR A 118 -7.12 -3.20 -2.70
CA THR A 118 -7.17 -1.86 -2.14
C THR A 118 -7.58 -0.87 -3.22
N MET A 119 -8.44 0.08 -2.88
CA MET A 119 -8.92 1.12 -3.79
C MET A 119 -8.81 2.46 -3.10
N PHE A 120 -8.17 3.41 -3.78
CA PHE A 120 -8.01 4.79 -3.32
C PHE A 120 -8.73 5.71 -4.30
N LYS A 121 -9.56 6.60 -3.77
CA LYS A 121 -10.19 7.68 -4.53
C LYS A 121 -9.80 9.01 -3.90
N LEU A 122 -9.22 9.88 -4.70
CA LEU A 122 -8.81 11.21 -4.29
C LEU A 122 -9.72 12.26 -4.96
N ALA A 123 -10.08 13.26 -4.20
CA ALA A 123 -10.85 14.41 -4.72
C ALA A 123 -10.39 15.69 -4.05
N PRO A 124 -10.29 16.81 -4.80
CA PRO A 124 -10.02 18.11 -4.20
C PRO A 124 -11.11 18.48 -3.18
N ALA A 125 -10.70 19.04 -2.03
CA ALA A 125 -11.58 19.53 -0.98
C ALA A 125 -11.08 20.90 -0.47
N GLY A 126 -11.31 21.96 -1.25
CA GLY A 126 -10.71 23.27 -1.03
C GLY A 126 -9.20 23.26 -1.17
N SER A 127 -8.47 23.61 -0.10
CA SER A 127 -7.00 23.55 -0.04
C SER A 127 -6.46 22.18 0.43
N GLN A 128 -7.33 21.18 0.52
CA GLN A 128 -7.02 19.84 1.00
C GLN A 128 -7.43 18.80 -0.03
N THR A 129 -7.03 17.56 0.18
CA THR A 129 -7.47 16.38 -0.57
C THR A 129 -8.30 15.47 0.32
N SER A 130 -9.49 15.13 -0.13
CA SER A 130 -10.27 14.05 0.46
C SER A 130 -9.80 12.72 -0.11
N LEU A 131 -9.22 11.88 0.74
CA LEU A 131 -8.79 10.53 0.40
C LEU A 131 -9.81 9.53 0.94
N LYS A 132 -10.47 8.77 0.07
CA LYS A 132 -11.28 7.60 0.42
C LYS A 132 -10.47 6.34 0.15
N TYR A 133 -10.45 5.44 1.12
CA TYR A 133 -9.72 4.18 1.07
C TYR A 133 -10.67 3.02 1.35
N LYS A 134 -10.77 2.09 0.43
CA LYS A 134 -11.54 0.85 0.58
C LYS A 134 -10.64 -0.36 0.44
N VAL A 135 -10.79 -1.31 1.34
CA VAL A 135 -10.09 -2.61 1.34
C VAL A 135 -11.12 -3.72 1.23
N SER A 136 -10.83 -4.68 0.39
CA SER A 136 -11.66 -5.85 0.15
C SER A 136 -10.80 -7.09 0.20
N GLN A 137 -11.09 -8.01 1.10
CA GLN A 137 -10.33 -9.24 1.32
C GLN A 137 -11.16 -10.47 0.99
N THR A 138 -10.61 -11.34 0.14
CA THR A 138 -11.21 -12.65 -0.20
C THR A 138 -10.23 -13.76 0.17
N PRO A 139 -10.57 -14.65 1.10
CA PRO A 139 -9.75 -15.81 1.42
C PRO A 139 -9.61 -16.75 0.21
N THR A 140 -8.45 -17.39 0.07
CA THR A 140 -8.14 -18.30 -1.03
C THR A 140 -8.01 -19.74 -0.59
N ASN A 141 -8.25 -20.70 -1.51
CA ASN A 141 -8.00 -22.12 -1.31
C ASN A 141 -8.63 -22.68 0.00
N LEU A 142 -7.88 -23.53 0.70
CA LEU A 142 -8.28 -24.12 1.97
C LEU A 142 -8.50 -23.10 3.10
N PHE A 143 -7.92 -21.89 2.99
CA PHE A 143 -8.13 -20.82 3.97
C PHE A 143 -9.58 -20.35 4.04
N ARG A 144 -10.39 -20.59 3.00
CA ARG A 144 -11.83 -20.35 3.03
C ARG A 144 -12.54 -21.14 4.12
N LEU A 145 -12.12 -22.39 4.40
CA LEU A 145 -12.67 -23.20 5.47
C LEU A 145 -12.41 -22.62 6.87
N LEU A 146 -11.29 -21.91 7.03
CA LEU A 146 -10.88 -21.33 8.29
C LEU A 146 -11.31 -19.86 8.45
N ALA A 147 -11.74 -19.22 7.37
CA ALA A 147 -12.09 -17.80 7.36
C ALA A 147 -13.20 -17.44 8.36
N PRO A 148 -14.30 -18.20 8.50
CA PRO A 148 -15.35 -17.90 9.48
C PRO A 148 -14.89 -17.97 10.94
N LEU A 149 -13.78 -18.69 11.19
CA LEU A 149 -13.21 -18.86 12.52
C LEU A 149 -12.15 -17.80 12.86
N ARG A 150 -11.73 -16.99 11.86
CA ARG A 150 -10.71 -15.96 12.00
C ARG A 150 -11.36 -14.57 12.02
N LYS A 151 -11.15 -13.84 13.10
CA LYS A 151 -11.48 -12.42 13.14
C LYS A 151 -10.31 -11.65 12.50
N VAL A 152 -10.55 -11.00 11.37
CA VAL A 152 -9.61 -10.10 10.74
C VAL A 152 -10.10 -8.68 10.98
N ASP A 153 -9.31 -7.87 11.66
CA ASP A 153 -9.60 -6.46 11.87
C ASP A 153 -9.16 -5.64 10.66
N LEU A 154 -9.99 -5.63 9.63
CA LEU A 154 -9.75 -4.82 8.44
C LEU A 154 -9.99 -3.34 8.71
N GLN A 155 -10.93 -2.99 9.61
CA GLN A 155 -11.23 -1.60 9.90
C GLN A 155 -10.06 -0.93 10.63
N GLY A 156 -9.53 -1.56 11.67
CA GLY A 156 -8.34 -1.04 12.36
C GLY A 156 -7.15 -0.86 11.44
N ARG A 157 -6.96 -1.78 10.47
CA ARG A 157 -5.94 -1.63 9.43
C ARG A 157 -6.18 -0.41 8.54
N VAL A 158 -7.40 -0.20 8.04
CA VAL A 158 -7.76 0.94 7.19
C VAL A 158 -7.51 2.25 7.93
N ASP A 159 -7.96 2.34 9.18
CA ASP A 159 -7.82 3.54 10.00
C ASP A 159 -6.33 3.87 10.27
N GLU A 160 -5.53 2.85 10.58
CA GLU A 160 -4.10 3.03 10.84
C GLU A 160 -3.33 3.43 9.57
N GLU A 161 -3.61 2.81 8.42
CA GLU A 161 -2.99 3.15 7.15
C GLU A 161 -3.35 4.58 6.71
N LEU A 162 -4.60 5.01 6.88
CA LEU A 162 -5.04 6.39 6.59
C LEU A 162 -4.31 7.42 7.46
N ILE A 163 -4.16 7.15 8.76
CA ILE A 163 -3.42 8.04 9.68
C ILE A 163 -1.95 8.14 9.25
N ARG A 164 -1.33 7.03 8.86
CA ARG A 164 0.07 7.01 8.41
C ARG A 164 0.25 7.77 7.10
N ILE A 165 -0.64 7.58 6.11
CA ILE A 165 -0.63 8.31 4.84
C ILE A 165 -0.73 9.81 5.10
N LYS A 166 -1.73 10.25 5.89
CA LYS A 166 -1.92 11.65 6.25
C LYS A 166 -0.65 12.25 6.86
N ARG A 167 -0.09 11.58 7.86
CA ARG A 167 1.13 12.05 8.54
C ARG A 167 2.31 12.19 7.59
N LEU A 168 2.54 11.20 6.72
CA LEU A 168 3.65 11.21 5.77
C LEU A 168 3.56 12.37 4.79
N VAL A 169 2.38 12.61 4.25
CA VAL A 169 2.15 13.69 3.28
C VAL A 169 2.32 15.05 3.94
N GLU A 170 1.66 15.26 5.08
CA GLU A 170 1.71 16.56 5.78
C GLU A 170 3.10 16.90 6.33
N GLN A 171 3.89 15.89 6.74
CA GLN A 171 5.28 16.09 7.15
C GLN A 171 6.20 16.42 5.97
N SER A 172 6.01 15.78 4.80
CA SER A 172 6.82 16.08 3.61
C SER A 172 6.62 17.52 3.12
N ASN A 173 5.40 18.04 3.21
CA ASN A 173 5.09 19.41 2.80
C ASN A 173 5.70 20.44 3.75
N GLN A 174 5.65 20.19 5.07
CA GLN A 174 6.31 21.06 6.06
C GLN A 174 7.84 21.10 5.89
N ALA A 175 8.45 19.97 5.53
CA ALA A 175 9.88 19.91 5.26
C ALA A 175 10.28 20.69 3.99
N GLY A 176 9.44 20.66 2.96
CA GLY A 176 9.64 21.44 1.73
C GLY A 176 9.47 22.96 1.93
N GLU A 177 8.52 23.37 2.76
CA GLU A 177 8.26 24.79 3.05
C GLU A 177 9.37 25.44 3.91
N ASN A 178 10.06 24.65 4.75
CA ASN A 178 11.15 25.12 5.58
C ASN A 178 12.55 25.04 4.93
N GLN A 179 12.64 24.63 3.66
CA GLN A 179 13.90 24.62 2.94
C GLN A 179 14.19 26.03 2.43
N PRO A 180 15.32 26.69 2.83
CA PRO A 180 15.68 28.00 2.29
C PRO A 180 15.75 27.90 0.76
N PRO A 181 15.33 28.97 0.03
CA PRO A 181 15.42 28.97 -1.41
C PRO A 181 16.85 28.64 -1.82
N ALA A 182 17.00 27.69 -2.75
CA ALA A 182 18.28 27.34 -3.31
C ALA A 182 18.96 28.60 -3.76
N VAL A 183 20.12 28.92 -3.17
CA VAL A 183 20.97 30.01 -3.63
C VAL A 183 21.39 29.63 -5.05
N GLU A 184 20.83 30.31 -6.05
CA GLU A 184 21.31 30.19 -7.41
C GLU A 184 22.81 30.41 -7.39
N PRO A 185 23.62 29.54 -8.08
CA PRO A 185 25.05 29.82 -8.21
C PRO A 185 25.18 31.17 -8.87
N GLY A 186 25.69 32.16 -8.10
CA GLY A 186 25.85 33.52 -8.58
C GLY A 186 26.57 33.52 -9.92
N GLU A 187 26.04 34.27 -10.88
CA GLU A 187 26.74 34.63 -12.10
C GLU A 187 28.16 35.08 -11.69
N GLU A 188 29.12 34.28 -12.08
CA GLU A 188 30.54 34.64 -12.01
C GLU A 188 30.72 35.92 -12.84
N ASN A 189 30.91 37.05 -12.15
CA ASN A 189 31.17 38.35 -12.76
C ASN A 189 32.51 38.27 -13.52
N PRO A 190 32.52 38.39 -14.87
CA PRO A 190 33.77 38.22 -15.66
C PRO A 190 34.72 39.42 -15.57
N ALA A 191 34.61 40.30 -14.57
CA ALA A 191 35.28 41.59 -14.50
C ALA A 191 36.43 41.70 -13.53
N GLU A 192 37.00 40.57 -13.04
CA GLU A 192 38.22 40.65 -12.23
C GLU A 192 39.40 39.87 -12.87
N ALA A 193 39.73 40.26 -14.12
CA ALA A 193 40.97 39.88 -14.76
C ALA A 193 42.10 40.69 -14.14
N GLN A 194 42.86 40.08 -13.25
CA GLN A 194 44.12 40.66 -12.71
C GLN A 194 45.13 40.91 -13.86
N PRO A 195 45.78 42.10 -13.89
CA PRO A 195 46.83 42.37 -14.91
C PRO A 195 48.09 41.54 -14.69
N PRO A 196 48.82 41.19 -15.77
CA PRO A 196 50.01 40.34 -15.68
C PRO A 196 51.15 41.02 -14.95
N LEU A 197 51.73 40.36 -13.94
CA LEU A 197 52.97 40.77 -13.32
C LEU A 197 54.11 40.75 -14.32
N LYS A 198 54.70 41.93 -14.58
CA LYS A 198 55.93 42.10 -15.35
C LYS A 198 57.09 41.42 -14.64
N GLY A 199 57.81 40.58 -15.41
CA GLY A 199 59.06 40.01 -15.00
C GLY A 199 60.14 41.05 -14.72
N SER A 200 60.97 40.82 -13.74
CA SER A 200 62.26 41.48 -13.58
C SER A 200 63.35 40.49 -13.93
N GLU A 201 63.99 40.75 -15.08
CA GLU A 201 65.34 40.26 -15.39
C GLU A 201 66.35 40.86 -14.41
N SER A 202 67.21 40.03 -13.87
CA SER A 202 68.64 40.26 -13.62
C SER A 202 69.27 38.96 -13.16
#